data_bde69ae3c77048840cff516dff3d35c6
#
_entry.id   bde69ae3c77048840cff516dff3d35c6
#
_cell.length_a   1.000
_cell.length_b   1.000
_cell.length_c   1.000
_cell.angle_alpha   90.00
_cell.angle_beta   90.00
_cell.angle_gamma   90.00
#
_symmetry.space_group_name_H-M   'P 1'
#
loop_
_entity.id
_entity.type
_entity.pdbx_description
1 polymer ?
#
loop_
_entity_poly.entity_id
_entity_poly.type
_entity_poly.pdbx_seq_one_letter_code
_entity_poly.pdbx_strand_id
1 'polypeptide(L)'
;NMNNWWTDEDAAAFKAKTDILVKQFDAIEVLPAKGDQPALFANGALCLGENIADQGGLRVAWTAYHNSLEGKEKPAPIDGFTPEQRFYLGYATLWAQNIRDEEAARLTKLDVHSLGKWRVDATLRNLQDFYDAFSITDGAMYMPVEERVIIW
;
A
#
# COMPACT_ATOMS: atom_id res chain seq x y z
N ASN A 1 -2.42 4.79 -31.35
CA ASN A 1 -3.36 5.89 -31.21
C ASN A 1 -3.32 6.44 -29.81
N MET A 2 -2.93 7.70 -29.65
CA MET A 2 -2.81 8.38 -28.36
C MET A 2 -4.13 9.10 -27.96
N ASN A 3 -5.26 8.62 -28.42
CA ASN A 3 -6.54 9.18 -28.03
C ASN A 3 -6.91 8.75 -26.61
N ASN A 4 -7.38 9.70 -25.82
CA ASN A 4 -7.96 9.41 -24.51
C ASN A 4 -9.20 8.51 -24.71
N TRP A 5 -9.20 7.33 -24.05
CA TRP A 5 -10.32 6.38 -24.14
C TRP A 5 -11.25 6.47 -22.92
N TRP A 6 -10.87 7.25 -21.89
CA TRP A 6 -11.72 7.53 -20.75
C TRP A 6 -12.88 8.45 -21.13
N THR A 7 -14.05 8.20 -20.54
CA THR A 7 -15.09 9.23 -20.48
C THR A 7 -14.68 10.30 -19.47
N ASP A 8 -15.22 11.49 -19.59
CA ASP A 8 -14.96 12.56 -18.63
C ASP A 8 -15.43 12.18 -17.21
N GLU A 9 -16.55 11.44 -17.12
CA GLU A 9 -17.10 10.93 -15.86
C GLU A 9 -16.17 9.91 -15.19
N ASP A 10 -15.72 8.91 -15.95
CA ASP A 10 -14.79 7.90 -15.43
C ASP A 10 -13.46 8.51 -14.99
N ALA A 11 -12.94 9.45 -15.80
CA ALA A 11 -11.70 10.16 -15.47
C ALA A 11 -11.83 10.97 -14.18
N ALA A 12 -12.97 11.65 -14.00
CA ALA A 12 -13.24 12.42 -12.77
C ALA A 12 -13.39 11.50 -11.54
N ALA A 13 -14.11 10.40 -11.68
CA ALA A 13 -14.30 9.42 -10.61
C ALA A 13 -12.97 8.76 -10.20
N PHE A 14 -12.15 8.37 -11.17
CA PHE A 14 -10.81 7.83 -10.93
C PHE A 14 -9.92 8.87 -10.24
N LYS A 15 -9.93 10.11 -10.75
CA LYS A 15 -9.13 11.20 -10.15
C LYS A 15 -9.53 11.47 -8.69
N ALA A 16 -10.81 11.46 -8.38
CA ALA A 16 -11.27 11.68 -7.01
C ALA A 16 -10.69 10.65 -6.02
N LYS A 17 -10.63 9.37 -6.42
CA LYS A 17 -10.00 8.31 -5.64
C LYS A 17 -8.49 8.46 -5.56
N THR A 18 -7.83 8.72 -6.69
CA THR A 18 -6.37 8.83 -6.71
C THR A 18 -5.85 10.03 -5.95
N ASP A 19 -6.60 11.14 -5.90
CA ASP A 19 -6.25 12.31 -5.08
C ASP A 19 -6.20 11.97 -3.57
N ILE A 20 -7.06 11.05 -3.10
CA ILE A 20 -7.00 10.57 -1.72
C ILE A 20 -5.72 9.77 -1.52
N LEU A 21 -5.41 8.84 -2.42
CA LEU A 21 -4.21 8.02 -2.32
C LEU A 21 -2.93 8.86 -2.37
N VAL A 22 -2.86 9.85 -3.27
CA VAL A 22 -1.74 10.80 -3.33
C VAL A 22 -1.55 11.50 -1.99
N LYS A 23 -2.61 12.04 -1.39
CA LYS A 23 -2.54 12.72 -0.09
C LYS A 23 -2.07 11.79 1.04
N GLN A 24 -2.49 10.53 1.04
CA GLN A 24 -2.04 9.56 2.04
C GLN A 24 -0.52 9.37 1.97
N PHE A 25 0.04 9.27 0.75
CA PHE A 25 1.49 9.11 0.58
C PHE A 25 2.26 10.41 0.81
N ASP A 26 1.75 11.56 0.34
CA ASP A 26 2.39 12.87 0.58
C ASP A 26 2.52 13.21 2.07
N ALA A 27 1.69 12.65 2.93
CA ALA A 27 1.75 12.83 4.38
C ALA A 27 2.84 11.97 5.06
N ILE A 28 3.49 11.07 4.33
CA ILE A 28 4.51 10.17 4.89
C ILE A 28 5.84 10.89 5.03
N GLU A 29 6.29 11.07 6.27
CA GLU A 29 7.65 11.50 6.56
C GLU A 29 8.62 10.33 6.35
N VAL A 30 9.43 10.40 5.31
CA VAL A 30 10.43 9.36 4.94
C VAL A 30 11.68 9.52 5.78
N LEU A 31 12.16 10.75 5.94
CA LEU A 31 13.30 11.10 6.77
C LEU A 31 12.97 12.32 7.63
N PRO A 32 13.24 12.28 8.93
CA PRO A 32 13.04 13.43 9.80
C PRO A 32 14.01 14.55 9.50
N ALA A 33 13.65 15.78 9.89
CA ALA A 33 14.57 16.92 9.83
C ALA A 33 15.83 16.63 10.66
N LYS A 34 17.00 17.00 10.12
CA LYS A 34 18.31 16.76 10.77
C LYS A 34 19.25 17.91 10.51
N GLY A 35 19.63 18.64 11.56
CA GLY A 35 20.41 19.87 11.44
C GLY A 35 19.66 20.90 10.58
N ASP A 36 20.32 21.43 9.56
CA ASP A 36 19.74 22.39 8.61
C ASP A 36 18.92 21.73 7.48
N GLN A 37 18.86 20.41 7.45
CA GLN A 37 18.06 19.69 6.46
C GLN A 37 16.61 19.54 6.94
N PRO A 38 15.63 20.00 6.13
CA PRO A 38 14.21 19.80 6.45
C PRO A 38 13.84 18.32 6.37
N ALA A 39 12.72 17.96 7.00
CA ALA A 39 12.13 16.65 6.83
C ALA A 39 11.83 16.36 5.34
N LEU A 40 12.02 15.12 4.94
CA LEU A 40 11.71 14.64 3.58
C LEU A 40 10.42 13.83 3.62
N PHE A 41 9.46 14.23 2.81
CA PHE A 41 8.21 13.53 2.63
C PHE A 41 8.22 12.71 1.33
N ALA A 42 7.41 11.68 1.28
CA ALA A 42 7.19 10.90 0.07
C ALA A 42 6.51 11.76 -1.02
N ASN A 43 6.55 11.28 -2.25
CA ASN A 43 5.91 11.94 -3.40
C ASN A 43 4.80 11.04 -3.94
N GLY A 44 3.59 11.21 -3.41
CA GLY A 44 2.44 10.39 -3.77
C GLY A 44 2.06 10.51 -5.25
N ALA A 45 2.24 11.68 -5.85
CA ALA A 45 1.95 11.87 -7.27
C ALA A 45 2.96 11.14 -8.17
N LEU A 46 4.26 11.18 -7.83
CA LEU A 46 5.31 10.46 -8.57
C LEU A 46 5.10 8.94 -8.52
N CYS A 47 4.72 8.43 -7.34
CA CYS A 47 4.58 6.99 -7.09
C CYS A 47 3.15 6.46 -7.31
N LEU A 48 2.21 7.29 -7.79
CA LEU A 48 0.79 6.95 -7.84
C LEU A 48 0.50 5.66 -8.60
N GLY A 49 1.07 5.50 -9.80
CA GLY A 49 0.84 4.31 -10.64
C GLY A 49 1.25 3.03 -9.94
N GLU A 50 2.40 3.03 -9.30
CA GLU A 50 2.95 1.87 -8.61
C GLU A 50 2.21 1.58 -7.29
N ASN A 51 1.78 2.62 -6.57
CA ASN A 51 0.95 2.45 -5.37
C ASN A 51 -0.44 1.87 -5.70
N ILE A 52 -1.03 2.23 -6.84
CA ILE A 52 -2.26 1.62 -7.35
C ILE A 52 -2.01 0.16 -7.73
N ALA A 53 -0.90 -0.14 -8.38
CA ALA A 53 -0.53 -1.50 -8.78
C ALA A 53 -0.33 -2.41 -7.56
N ASP A 54 0.34 -1.94 -6.52
CA ASP A 54 0.50 -2.69 -5.27
C ASP A 54 -0.86 -3.01 -4.62
N GLN A 55 -1.74 -2.02 -4.51
CA GLN A 55 -3.06 -2.21 -3.92
C GLN A 55 -3.91 -3.20 -4.73
N GLY A 56 -3.97 -3.02 -6.05
CA GLY A 56 -4.73 -3.90 -6.95
C GLY A 56 -4.16 -5.32 -6.98
N GLY A 57 -2.83 -5.45 -7.07
CA GLY A 57 -2.12 -6.72 -7.05
C GLY A 57 -2.38 -7.54 -5.79
N LEU A 58 -2.34 -6.89 -4.62
CA LEU A 58 -2.67 -7.54 -3.34
C LEU A 58 -4.12 -8.04 -3.30
N ARG A 59 -5.07 -7.26 -3.77
CA ARG A 59 -6.48 -7.67 -3.78
C ARG A 59 -6.74 -8.82 -4.73
N VAL A 60 -6.14 -8.79 -5.91
CA VAL A 60 -6.21 -9.92 -6.86
C VAL A 60 -5.58 -11.18 -6.26
N ALA A 61 -4.40 -11.05 -5.66
CA ALA A 61 -3.72 -12.18 -5.02
C ALA A 61 -4.50 -12.72 -3.82
N TRP A 62 -5.13 -11.85 -3.01
CA TRP A 62 -6.01 -12.25 -1.91
C TRP A 62 -7.20 -13.07 -2.41
N THR A 63 -7.90 -12.56 -3.44
CA THR A 63 -9.01 -13.27 -4.07
C THR A 63 -8.57 -14.62 -4.64
N ALA A 64 -7.45 -14.66 -5.37
CA ALA A 64 -6.91 -15.89 -5.92
C ALA A 64 -6.55 -16.90 -4.82
N TYR A 65 -5.98 -16.44 -3.71
CA TYR A 65 -5.69 -17.28 -2.56
C TYR A 65 -6.96 -17.91 -1.99
N HIS A 66 -8.01 -17.15 -1.75
CA HIS A 66 -9.28 -17.67 -1.24
C HIS A 66 -9.96 -18.63 -2.22
N ASN A 67 -9.98 -18.31 -3.51
CA ASN A 67 -10.51 -19.22 -4.55
C ASN A 67 -9.74 -20.55 -4.57
N SER A 68 -8.45 -20.54 -4.30
CA SER A 68 -7.64 -21.76 -4.23
C SER A 68 -8.02 -22.69 -3.09
N LEU A 69 -8.72 -22.18 -2.06
CA LEU A 69 -9.18 -22.92 -0.89
C LEU A 69 -10.63 -23.41 -1.03
N GLU A 70 -11.36 -23.01 -2.08
CA GLU A 70 -12.75 -23.44 -2.27
C GLU A 70 -12.85 -24.96 -2.30
N GLY A 71 -13.79 -25.50 -1.51
CA GLY A 71 -14.00 -26.95 -1.37
C GLY A 71 -12.90 -27.72 -0.64
N LYS A 72 -11.92 -27.01 -0.05
CA LYS A 72 -10.83 -27.62 0.73
C LYS A 72 -10.94 -27.23 2.20
N GLU A 73 -10.36 -28.07 3.06
CA GLU A 73 -10.17 -27.71 4.47
C GLU A 73 -9.24 -26.50 4.59
N LYS A 74 -9.62 -25.56 5.43
CA LYS A 74 -8.79 -24.38 5.70
C LYS A 74 -7.46 -24.81 6.33
N PRO A 75 -6.31 -24.34 5.82
CA PRO A 75 -5.01 -24.69 6.40
C PRO A 75 -4.91 -24.29 7.86
N ALA A 76 -4.27 -25.12 8.66
CA ALA A 76 -4.02 -24.82 10.08
C ALA A 76 -3.05 -23.65 10.24
N PRO A 77 -3.10 -22.91 11.35
CA PRO A 77 -2.08 -21.93 11.71
C PRO A 77 -0.69 -22.56 11.78
N ILE A 78 0.33 -21.79 11.40
CA ILE A 78 1.75 -22.16 11.51
C ILE A 78 2.45 -21.08 12.31
N ASP A 79 3.24 -21.47 13.31
CA ASP A 79 3.96 -20.57 14.22
C ASP A 79 3.06 -19.51 14.89
N GLY A 80 1.80 -19.89 15.17
CA GLY A 80 0.81 -19.00 15.79
C GLY A 80 0.09 -18.06 14.82
N PHE A 81 0.46 -18.04 13.53
CA PHE A 81 -0.17 -17.19 12.53
C PHE A 81 -1.21 -17.95 11.70
N THR A 82 -2.38 -17.34 11.53
CA THR A 82 -3.40 -17.88 10.62
C THR A 82 -2.94 -17.82 9.17
N PRO A 83 -3.57 -18.58 8.26
CA PRO A 83 -3.26 -18.51 6.84
C PRO A 83 -3.37 -17.09 6.26
N GLU A 84 -4.39 -16.32 6.68
CA GLU A 84 -4.60 -14.93 6.26
C GLU A 84 -3.49 -14.00 6.77
N GLN A 85 -3.09 -14.14 8.02
CA GLN A 85 -1.96 -13.40 8.58
C GLN A 85 -0.67 -13.71 7.84
N ARG A 86 -0.42 -14.99 7.53
CA ARG A 86 0.76 -15.39 6.77
C ARG A 86 0.78 -14.85 5.35
N PHE A 87 -0.38 -14.66 4.71
CA PHE A 87 -0.48 -14.02 3.40
C PHE A 87 0.13 -12.61 3.46
N TYR A 88 -0.27 -11.78 4.42
CA TYR A 88 0.25 -10.42 4.57
C TYR A 88 1.69 -10.37 5.06
N LEU A 89 2.08 -11.28 5.95
CA LEU A 89 3.49 -11.41 6.37
C LEU A 89 4.38 -11.81 5.19
N GLY A 90 3.90 -12.72 4.32
CA GLY A 90 4.60 -13.09 3.09
C GLY A 90 4.80 -11.88 2.17
N TYR A 91 3.77 -11.06 1.96
CA TYR A 91 3.90 -9.81 1.21
C TYR A 91 4.92 -8.86 1.85
N ALA A 92 4.85 -8.67 3.17
CA ALA A 92 5.77 -7.77 3.86
C ALA A 92 7.24 -8.21 3.72
N THR A 93 7.52 -9.51 3.68
CA THR A 93 8.88 -10.01 3.50
C THR A 93 9.49 -9.70 2.14
N LEU A 94 8.68 -9.51 1.09
CA LEU A 94 9.16 -9.11 -0.24
C LEU A 94 9.82 -7.73 -0.22
N TRP A 95 9.37 -6.86 0.68
CA TRP A 95 9.82 -5.47 0.78
C TRP A 95 10.72 -5.22 1.99
N ALA A 96 11.07 -6.27 2.75
CA ALA A 96 11.97 -6.16 3.88
C ALA A 96 13.36 -5.74 3.39
N GLN A 97 13.79 -4.53 3.76
CA GLN A 97 15.10 -3.97 3.36
C GLN A 97 15.65 -3.05 4.44
N ASN A 98 16.96 -2.95 4.48
CA ASN A 98 17.66 -1.88 5.17
C ASN A 98 18.23 -0.91 4.13
N ILE A 99 17.91 0.37 4.27
CA ILE A 99 18.32 1.42 3.34
C ILE A 99 18.98 2.55 4.12
N ARG A 100 20.06 3.12 3.59
CA ARG A 100 20.71 4.29 4.16
C ARG A 100 19.95 5.58 3.82
N ASP A 101 20.05 6.57 4.69
CA ASP A 101 19.32 7.86 4.54
C ASP A 101 19.58 8.52 3.18
N GLU A 102 20.83 8.50 2.71
CA GLU A 102 21.19 9.12 1.42
C GLU A 102 20.51 8.43 0.25
N GLU A 103 20.41 7.11 0.27
CA GLU A 103 19.75 6.34 -0.79
C GLU A 103 18.24 6.47 -0.67
N ALA A 104 17.67 6.45 0.54
CA ALA A 104 16.26 6.73 0.76
C ALA A 104 15.89 8.13 0.20
N ALA A 105 16.70 9.14 0.46
CA ALA A 105 16.49 10.48 -0.06
C ALA A 105 16.59 10.55 -1.59
N ARG A 106 17.53 9.83 -2.18
CA ARG A 106 17.69 9.76 -3.64
C ARG A 106 16.49 9.08 -4.31
N LEU A 107 16.10 7.92 -3.84
CA LEU A 107 14.97 7.18 -4.39
C LEU A 107 13.65 7.95 -4.23
N THR A 108 13.38 8.54 -3.07
CA THR A 108 12.16 9.33 -2.85
C THR A 108 11.99 10.48 -3.87
N LYS A 109 13.09 11.01 -4.40
CA LYS A 109 13.06 12.10 -5.39
C LYS A 109 13.01 11.64 -6.84
N LEU A 110 13.50 10.45 -7.14
CA LEU A 110 13.77 10.03 -8.53
C LEU A 110 13.03 8.76 -8.95
N ASP A 111 12.70 7.87 -8.01
CA ASP A 111 12.06 6.59 -8.32
C ASP A 111 10.53 6.75 -8.30
N VAL A 112 9.89 6.14 -9.28
CA VAL A 112 8.43 6.07 -9.37
C VAL A 112 7.82 5.08 -8.35
N HIS A 113 8.66 4.32 -7.65
CA HIS A 113 8.23 3.39 -6.62
C HIS A 113 8.41 4.01 -5.21
N SER A 114 7.42 3.82 -4.37
CA SER A 114 7.55 4.09 -2.94
C SER A 114 8.61 3.17 -2.31
N LEU A 115 9.29 3.64 -1.25
CA LEU A 115 10.23 2.76 -0.53
C LEU A 115 9.52 1.55 0.05
N GLY A 116 10.24 0.42 0.17
CA GLY A 116 9.68 -0.87 0.56
C GLY A 116 8.79 -0.83 1.79
N LYS A 117 9.21 -0.12 2.86
CA LYS A 117 8.38 0.08 4.05
C LYS A 117 6.99 0.63 3.71
N TRP A 118 6.89 1.61 2.85
CA TRP A 118 5.64 2.29 2.53
C TRP A 118 4.80 1.54 1.49
N ARG A 119 5.43 0.71 0.66
CA ARG A 119 4.72 -0.27 -0.18
C ARG A 119 3.94 -1.27 0.68
N VAL A 120 4.41 -1.57 1.88
CA VAL A 120 3.71 -2.41 2.87
C VAL A 120 2.74 -1.57 3.69
N ASP A 121 3.27 -0.67 4.53
CA ASP A 121 2.50 -0.02 5.58
C ASP A 121 1.36 0.85 5.03
N ALA A 122 1.64 1.68 4.03
CA ALA A 122 0.64 2.58 3.47
C ALA A 122 -0.39 1.85 2.61
N THR A 123 0.02 0.82 1.87
CA THR A 123 -0.90 0.02 1.07
C THR A 123 -1.86 -0.78 1.95
N LEU A 124 -1.36 -1.49 2.97
CA LEU A 124 -2.17 -2.34 3.84
C LEU A 124 -3.22 -1.56 4.64
N ARG A 125 -2.92 -0.31 5.02
CA ARG A 125 -3.85 0.56 5.74
C ARG A 125 -5.15 0.88 4.99
N ASN A 126 -5.21 0.61 3.69
CA ASN A 126 -6.42 0.76 2.88
C ASN A 126 -7.25 -0.52 2.75
N LEU A 127 -6.74 -1.68 3.17
CA LEU A 127 -7.34 -2.99 2.89
C LEU A 127 -8.10 -3.53 4.10
N GLN A 128 -9.44 -3.63 4.01
CA GLN A 128 -10.27 -4.15 5.10
C GLN A 128 -9.86 -5.56 5.52
N ASP A 129 -9.57 -6.45 4.55
CA ASP A 129 -9.16 -7.84 4.84
C ASP A 129 -7.89 -7.93 5.71
N PHE A 130 -6.99 -6.92 5.62
CA PHE A 130 -5.83 -6.82 6.50
C PHE A 130 -6.25 -6.53 7.94
N TYR A 131 -7.18 -5.61 8.14
CA TYR A 131 -7.72 -5.31 9.48
C TYR A 131 -8.40 -6.54 10.09
N ASP A 132 -9.16 -7.26 9.30
CA ASP A 132 -9.87 -8.47 9.76
C ASP A 132 -8.88 -9.57 10.13
N ALA A 133 -7.84 -9.78 9.32
CA ALA A 133 -6.82 -10.81 9.58
C ALA A 133 -6.06 -10.58 10.89
N PHE A 134 -5.79 -9.34 11.27
CA PHE A 134 -5.02 -9.00 12.47
C PHE A 134 -5.87 -8.40 13.60
N SER A 135 -7.19 -8.31 13.42
CA SER A 135 -8.12 -7.71 14.41
C SER A 135 -7.70 -6.28 14.82
N ILE A 136 -7.28 -5.47 13.84
CA ILE A 136 -6.79 -4.11 14.09
C ILE A 136 -7.96 -3.16 14.29
N THR A 137 -8.01 -2.53 15.44
CA THR A 137 -9.03 -1.53 15.80
C THR A 137 -8.45 -0.16 16.15
N ASP A 138 -7.12 -0.09 16.35
CA ASP A 138 -6.36 1.12 16.68
C ASP A 138 -4.87 0.95 16.35
N GLY A 139 -4.06 1.95 16.72
CA GLY A 139 -2.59 1.89 16.61
C GLY A 139 -2.05 2.41 15.28
N ALA A 140 -0.73 2.25 15.09
CA ALA A 140 0.02 2.85 13.98
C ALA A 140 -0.42 2.37 12.58
N MET A 141 -0.96 1.16 12.49
CA MET A 141 -1.46 0.60 11.23
C MET A 141 -2.95 0.88 11.01
N TYR A 142 -3.63 1.51 11.98
CA TYR A 142 -5.04 1.86 11.84
C TYR A 142 -5.23 3.13 11.01
N MET A 143 -6.20 3.10 10.13
CA MET A 143 -6.73 4.25 9.37
C MET A 143 -8.25 4.20 9.44
N PRO A 144 -8.94 5.30 9.78
CA PRO A 144 -10.41 5.36 9.77
C PRO A 144 -10.98 4.94 8.42
N VAL A 145 -12.14 4.26 8.42
CA VAL A 145 -12.75 3.71 7.20
C VAL A 145 -13.01 4.80 6.15
N GLU A 146 -13.43 5.97 6.60
CA GLU A 146 -13.72 7.14 5.75
C GLU A 146 -12.47 7.76 5.09
N GLU A 147 -11.29 7.44 5.61
CA GLU A 147 -10.01 7.88 5.03
C GLU A 147 -9.39 6.85 4.08
N ARG A 148 -9.91 5.62 4.06
CA ARG A 148 -9.41 4.55 3.19
C ARG A 148 -9.89 4.74 1.76
N VAL A 149 -9.07 4.34 0.82
CA VAL A 149 -9.42 4.36 -0.59
C VAL A 149 -9.05 3.05 -1.27
N ILE A 150 -9.97 2.54 -2.06
CA ILE A 150 -9.78 1.38 -2.94
C ILE A 150 -9.98 1.85 -4.37
N ILE A 151 -8.95 1.66 -5.20
CA ILE A 151 -9.01 2.04 -6.61
C ILE A 151 -9.70 0.95 -7.43
N TRP A 152 -9.33 -0.31 -7.22
CA TRP A 152 -9.84 -1.50 -7.91
C TRP A 152 -10.68 -2.40 -7.00
#